data_2c43a6cb38b6a034d7de8844d13089ba
#
_entry.id   2c43a6cb38b6a034d7de8844d13089ba
#
_cell.length_a   1.000
_cell.length_b   1.000
_cell.length_c   1.000
_cell.angle_alpha   90.00
_cell.angle_beta   90.00
_cell.angle_gamma   90.00
#
_symmetry.space_group_name_H-M   'P 1'
#
loop_
_entity.id
_entity.type
_entity.pdbx_description
1 polymer ?
#
loop_
_entity_poly.entity_id
_entity_poly.type
_entity_poly.pdbx_seq_one_letter_code
_entity_poly.pdbx_strand_id
1 'polypeptide(L)'
;MSNHQTLNNXDHAALRVHTGAGAQFGDAAMAALVVPNEFRQVQVHYPIVFRRDNDGGRFNALALLGFENGENLFLEGSEWDAAYRPLSMAIQPFLVGRPVDESREPTVHIDMDHPRISSDGEGVRLFDEFGRPTPYVEQVSAQLGDLHVGYEDSAAFIXALERYELLEPFSFEVTLANGAKNTLVGFHMINEDKLQQLDGDALGALHADGHLMPIFMAVASLSNLSELVERKNRREARG
;
A
#
# COMPACT_ATOMS: atom_id res chain seq x y z
N MET A 1 -11.73 -10.62 -15.79
CA MET A 1 -11.72 -11.49 -14.58
C MET A 1 -10.27 -11.87 -14.32
N SER A 2 -9.84 -11.73 -13.07
CA SER A 2 -8.46 -12.08 -12.70
C SER A 2 -8.28 -13.60 -12.69
N ASN A 3 -7.11 -14.06 -13.10
CA ASN A 3 -6.79 -15.49 -13.23
C ASN A 3 -5.86 -15.89 -12.09
N HIS A 4 -6.41 -16.00 -10.89
CA HIS A 4 -5.66 -16.34 -9.69
C HIS A 4 -5.41 -17.85 -9.62
N GLN A 5 -4.16 -18.24 -9.44
CA GLN A 5 -3.75 -19.65 -9.32
C GLN A 5 -2.86 -19.80 -8.11
N THR A 6 -2.91 -20.96 -7.47
CA THR A 6 -1.96 -21.32 -6.40
C THR A 6 -0.58 -21.51 -7.05
N LEU A 7 0.42 -20.81 -6.53
CA LEU A 7 1.79 -20.92 -7.04
C LEU A 7 2.33 -22.34 -6.75
N ASN A 8 2.84 -23.00 -7.79
CA ASN A 8 3.45 -24.33 -7.67
C ASN A 8 4.52 -24.52 -8.73
N ASN A 9 5.42 -25.46 -8.49
CA ASN A 9 6.53 -25.72 -9.39
C ASN A 9 6.24 -26.63 -10.57
N UNK A 10 5.06 -26.92 -10.68
CA UNK A 10 4.66 -27.62 -11.73
C UNK A 10 4.31 -26.84 -12.80
N ASP A 11 3.22 -26.10 -12.56
CA ASP A 11 2.61 -25.31 -13.60
C ASP A 11 3.44 -24.06 -13.91
N HIS A 12 4.21 -23.57 -12.93
CA HIS A 12 4.91 -22.30 -13.01
C HIS A 12 6.44 -22.45 -13.09
N ALA A 13 6.92 -23.63 -13.43
CA ALA A 13 8.36 -23.96 -13.46
C ALA A 13 9.19 -22.97 -14.30
N ALA A 14 8.65 -22.58 -15.45
CA ALA A 14 9.37 -21.72 -16.40
C ALA A 14 8.97 -20.25 -16.29
N LEU A 15 8.07 -19.94 -15.36
CA LEU A 15 7.50 -18.60 -15.26
C LEU A 15 8.53 -17.57 -14.80
N ARG A 16 8.47 -16.38 -15.39
CA ARG A 16 9.28 -15.23 -15.00
C ARG A 16 8.38 -14.04 -14.73
N VAL A 17 8.82 -13.17 -13.85
CA VAL A 17 8.08 -11.99 -13.41
C VAL A 17 8.98 -10.76 -13.52
N HIS A 18 8.44 -9.68 -14.07
CA HIS A 18 9.12 -8.38 -14.11
C HIS A 18 9.04 -7.73 -12.73
N THR A 19 10.19 -7.35 -12.16
CA THR A 19 10.28 -6.78 -10.81
C THR A 19 10.56 -5.27 -10.81
N GLY A 20 10.89 -4.69 -11.95
CA GLY A 20 11.14 -3.24 -12.06
C GLY A 20 9.87 -2.42 -11.87
N ALA A 21 10.02 -1.11 -11.70
CA ALA A 21 8.88 -0.20 -11.65
C ALA A 21 8.44 0.18 -13.06
N GLY A 22 7.18 0.58 -13.20
CA GLY A 22 6.70 1.06 -14.49
C GLY A 22 5.19 1.17 -14.57
N ALA A 23 4.74 2.17 -15.31
CA ALA A 23 3.30 2.37 -15.57
C ALA A 23 2.70 1.15 -16.28
N GLN A 24 3.48 0.51 -17.14
CA GLN A 24 3.05 -0.69 -17.87
C GLN A 24 2.78 -1.88 -16.94
N PHE A 25 3.29 -1.83 -15.71
CA PHE A 25 3.09 -2.89 -14.72
C PHE A 25 1.98 -2.58 -13.71
N GLY A 26 1.25 -1.46 -13.92
CA GLY A 26 0.18 -1.07 -13.03
C GLY A 26 0.62 -0.16 -11.88
N ASP A 27 1.84 0.36 -11.92
CA ASP A 27 2.37 1.21 -10.85
C ASP A 27 1.85 2.66 -10.92
N ALA A 28 1.21 3.06 -12.02
CA ALA A 28 0.66 4.41 -12.17
C ALA A 28 -0.67 4.50 -11.42
N ALA A 29 -0.59 4.58 -10.10
CA ALA A 29 -1.73 4.64 -9.19
C ALA A 29 -1.59 5.83 -8.25
N MET A 30 -2.70 6.50 -7.96
CA MET A 30 -2.72 7.68 -7.09
C MET A 30 -2.50 7.31 -5.62
N ALA A 31 -2.84 6.09 -5.23
CA ALA A 31 -2.76 5.65 -3.84
C ALA A 31 -2.54 4.14 -3.78
N ALA A 32 -1.97 3.69 -2.67
CA ALA A 32 -1.74 2.26 -2.41
C ALA A 32 -2.25 1.91 -1.02
N LEU A 33 -2.92 0.76 -0.91
CA LEU A 33 -3.32 0.23 0.40
C LEU A 33 -2.08 0.00 1.26
N VAL A 34 -2.17 0.37 2.53
CA VAL A 34 -1.09 0.11 3.49
C VAL A 34 -1.69 -0.45 4.77
N VAL A 35 -0.87 -1.17 5.53
CA VAL A 35 -1.27 -1.82 6.78
C VAL A 35 -0.46 -1.26 7.95
N PRO A 36 -1.01 -1.28 9.17
CA PRO A 36 -0.35 -0.61 10.31
C PRO A 36 1.09 -1.06 10.56
N ASN A 37 1.41 -2.33 10.33
CA ASN A 37 2.76 -2.83 10.60
C ASN A 37 3.81 -2.33 9.60
N GLU A 38 3.39 -1.65 8.51
CA GLU A 38 4.34 -0.99 7.61
C GLU A 38 4.34 0.54 7.73
N PHE A 39 3.52 1.11 8.62
CA PHE A 39 3.41 2.57 8.74
C PHE A 39 4.76 3.24 9.05
N ARG A 40 5.66 2.53 9.77
CA ARG A 40 6.99 3.08 10.09
C ARG A 40 7.76 3.44 8.81
N GLN A 41 7.75 2.56 7.82
CA GLN A 41 8.43 2.79 6.55
C GLN A 41 7.66 3.76 5.66
N VAL A 42 6.33 3.60 5.63
CA VAL A 42 5.45 4.42 4.78
C VAL A 42 5.55 5.90 5.17
N GLN A 43 5.49 6.19 6.48
CA GLN A 43 5.43 7.57 6.97
C GLN A 43 6.69 8.38 6.64
N VAL A 44 7.79 7.73 6.30
CA VAL A 44 9.03 8.44 5.91
C VAL A 44 8.84 9.16 4.57
N HIS A 45 8.02 8.61 3.69
CA HIS A 45 7.94 9.09 2.29
C HIS A 45 6.55 9.56 1.87
N TYR A 46 5.49 8.98 2.43
CA TYR A 46 4.13 9.12 1.89
C TYR A 46 3.18 9.63 2.97
N PRO A 47 2.23 10.51 2.60
CA PRO A 47 1.12 10.79 3.51
C PRO A 47 0.27 9.54 3.70
N ILE A 48 -0.14 9.26 4.93
CA ILE A 48 -1.06 8.17 5.24
C ILE A 48 -2.43 8.80 5.48
N VAL A 49 -3.39 8.43 4.66
CA VAL A 49 -4.77 8.92 4.73
C VAL A 49 -5.71 7.72 4.74
N PHE A 50 -7.00 7.98 4.93
CA PHE A 50 -8.00 6.93 5.04
C PHE A 50 -9.13 7.20 4.06
N ARG A 51 -9.74 6.14 3.54
CA ARG A 51 -10.87 6.27 2.62
C ARG A 51 -11.79 5.07 2.77
N ARG A 52 -13.10 5.31 2.70
CA ARG A 52 -14.08 4.22 2.70
C ARG A 52 -14.06 3.49 1.36
N ASP A 53 -14.34 2.21 1.37
CA ASP A 53 -14.59 1.44 0.15
C ASP A 53 -15.68 2.11 -0.67
N ASN A 54 -15.73 1.81 -1.96
CA ASN A 54 -16.73 2.34 -2.88
C ASN A 54 -18.16 2.04 -2.45
N ASP A 55 -18.37 0.97 -1.70
CA ASP A 55 -19.68 0.58 -1.19
C ASP A 55 -20.07 1.31 0.10
N GLY A 56 -19.26 2.30 0.52
CA GLY A 56 -19.49 3.05 1.75
C GLY A 56 -19.23 2.23 3.01
N GLY A 57 -18.52 1.12 2.86
CA GLY A 57 -18.26 0.18 3.93
C GLY A 57 -17.09 0.59 4.81
N ARG A 58 -16.11 -0.31 4.89
CA ARG A 58 -14.97 -0.17 5.80
C ARG A 58 -13.98 0.89 5.31
N PHE A 59 -13.38 1.60 6.26
CA PHE A 59 -12.21 2.45 5.96
C PHE A 59 -10.99 1.59 5.67
N ASN A 60 -10.14 2.09 4.80
CA ASN A 60 -8.82 1.53 4.52
C ASN A 60 -7.77 2.62 4.64
N ALA A 61 -6.58 2.25 5.12
CA ALA A 61 -5.44 3.16 5.14
C ALA A 61 -4.75 3.14 3.79
N LEU A 62 -4.34 4.31 3.32
CA LEU A 62 -3.72 4.48 1.99
C LEU A 62 -2.48 5.36 2.11
N ALA A 63 -1.45 5.01 1.37
CA ALA A 63 -0.34 5.92 1.09
C ALA A 63 -0.70 6.72 -0.16
N LEU A 64 -0.62 8.04 -0.10
CA LEU A 64 -0.87 8.89 -1.27
C LEU A 64 0.39 8.93 -2.14
N LEU A 65 0.21 8.69 -3.43
CA LEU A 65 1.29 8.71 -4.42
C LEU A 65 1.13 9.85 -5.42
N GLY A 66 -0.05 10.45 -5.47
CA GLY A 66 -0.36 11.53 -6.40
C GLY A 66 -1.66 12.22 -6.05
N PHE A 67 -2.09 13.12 -6.94
CA PHE A 67 -3.28 13.96 -6.74
C PHE A 67 -4.39 13.66 -7.74
N GLU A 68 -4.10 12.88 -8.77
CA GLU A 68 -5.06 12.56 -9.83
C GLU A 68 -5.06 11.06 -10.10
N ASN A 69 -6.18 10.55 -10.58
CA ASN A 69 -6.29 9.13 -10.96
C ASN A 69 -5.17 8.80 -11.96
N GLY A 70 -4.47 7.71 -11.70
CA GLY A 70 -3.41 7.24 -12.58
C GLY A 70 -2.07 7.95 -12.40
N GLU A 71 -1.96 8.82 -11.41
CA GLU A 71 -0.73 9.57 -11.17
C GLU A 71 0.04 8.98 -9.99
N ASN A 72 1.29 8.61 -10.23
CA ASN A 72 2.22 8.21 -9.18
C ASN A 72 3.47 9.10 -9.32
N LEU A 73 3.62 10.05 -8.40
CA LEU A 73 4.69 11.05 -8.43
C LEU A 73 6.05 10.50 -7.99
N PHE A 74 6.08 9.26 -7.52
CA PHE A 74 7.33 8.56 -7.19
C PHE A 74 7.83 7.72 -8.36
N LEU A 75 7.05 7.61 -9.42
CA LEU A 75 7.39 6.79 -10.60
C LEU A 75 8.07 7.68 -11.64
N GLU A 76 9.35 7.41 -11.89
CA GLU A 76 10.16 8.11 -12.90
C GLU A 76 10.61 7.07 -13.93
N GLY A 77 9.82 6.89 -14.99
CA GLY A 77 10.10 5.86 -15.99
C GLY A 77 10.09 4.47 -15.37
N SER A 78 11.26 3.84 -15.28
CA SER A 78 11.42 2.50 -14.71
C SER A 78 11.93 2.52 -13.27
N GLU A 79 12.00 3.71 -12.66
CA GLU A 79 12.53 3.86 -11.30
C GLU A 79 11.42 4.29 -10.33
N TRP A 80 11.49 3.80 -9.11
CA TRP A 80 10.63 4.23 -8.01
C TRP A 80 11.47 5.09 -7.08
N ASP A 81 11.13 6.38 -6.99
CA ASP A 81 11.95 7.38 -6.29
C ASP A 81 11.60 7.49 -4.80
N ALA A 82 11.70 6.37 -4.10
CA ALA A 82 11.62 6.31 -2.64
C ALA A 82 12.26 5.02 -2.16
N ALA A 83 12.78 5.04 -0.94
CA ALA A 83 13.48 3.88 -0.39
C ALA A 83 12.53 2.71 -0.06
N TYR A 84 11.24 2.99 0.07
CA TYR A 84 10.24 1.98 0.45
C TYR A 84 9.08 2.00 -0.54
N ARG A 85 8.68 0.83 -1.00
CA ARG A 85 7.49 0.65 -1.85
C ARG A 85 6.41 -0.06 -1.01
N PRO A 86 5.19 0.50 -0.92
CA PRO A 86 4.13 -0.18 -0.15
C PRO A 86 4.00 -1.65 -0.54
N LEU A 87 3.82 -2.51 0.46
CA LEU A 87 3.79 -3.97 0.25
C LEU A 87 2.74 -4.38 -0.77
N SER A 88 1.56 -3.76 -0.73
CA SER A 88 0.47 -4.11 -1.67
C SER A 88 0.87 -3.91 -3.13
N MET A 89 1.84 -3.04 -3.41
CA MET A 89 2.38 -2.84 -4.75
C MET A 89 3.63 -3.69 -4.99
N ALA A 90 4.48 -3.79 -3.98
CA ALA A 90 5.75 -4.52 -4.09
C ALA A 90 5.54 -6.00 -4.38
N ILE A 91 4.47 -6.60 -3.85
CA ILE A 91 4.22 -8.04 -3.98
C ILE A 91 3.57 -8.42 -5.31
N GLN A 92 3.10 -7.46 -6.13
CA GLN A 92 2.45 -7.79 -7.40
C GLN A 92 3.40 -8.58 -8.29
N PRO A 93 2.96 -9.65 -8.96
CA PRO A 93 1.58 -10.12 -9.15
C PRO A 93 1.09 -11.17 -8.16
N PHE A 94 1.75 -11.29 -7.02
CA PHE A 94 1.39 -12.30 -6.02
C PHE A 94 0.34 -11.76 -5.07
N LEU A 95 -0.39 -12.67 -4.43
CA LEU A 95 -1.42 -12.32 -3.45
C LEU A 95 -1.53 -13.44 -2.42
N VAL A 96 -2.07 -13.08 -1.25
CA VAL A 96 -2.33 -14.05 -0.18
C VAL A 96 -3.57 -14.84 -0.58
N GLY A 97 -3.41 -16.15 -0.71
CA GLY A 97 -4.54 -17.04 -0.96
C GLY A 97 -5.24 -17.36 0.34
N ARG A 98 -6.55 -17.24 0.35
CA ARG A 98 -7.34 -17.66 1.52
C ARG A 98 -7.30 -19.18 1.61
N PRO A 99 -6.96 -19.73 2.78
CA PRO A 99 -7.01 -21.18 2.93
C PRO A 99 -8.45 -21.67 2.82
N VAL A 100 -8.63 -22.82 2.18
CA VAL A 100 -9.92 -23.49 2.06
C VAL A 100 -10.39 -23.96 3.45
N ASP A 101 -9.44 -24.16 4.33
CA ASP A 101 -9.66 -24.64 5.71
C ASP A 101 -8.89 -23.71 6.65
N GLU A 102 -9.58 -23.14 7.63
CA GLU A 102 -9.00 -22.19 8.61
C GLU A 102 -7.81 -22.78 9.39
N SER A 103 -7.65 -24.10 9.38
CA SER A 103 -6.53 -24.77 10.06
C SER A 103 -5.23 -24.75 9.24
N ARG A 104 -5.26 -24.30 7.99
CA ARG A 104 -4.09 -24.30 7.10
C ARG A 104 -3.48 -22.91 6.97
N GLU A 105 -2.18 -22.89 6.78
CA GLU A 105 -1.45 -21.64 6.54
C GLU A 105 -1.88 -21.02 5.19
N PRO A 106 -1.87 -19.68 5.11
CA PRO A 106 -2.14 -19.02 3.82
C PRO A 106 -1.16 -19.50 2.75
N THR A 107 -1.64 -19.60 1.53
CA THR A 107 -0.83 -20.04 0.39
C THR A 107 -0.49 -18.84 -0.49
N VAL A 108 0.60 -18.94 -1.23
CA VAL A 108 0.99 -17.92 -2.22
C VAL A 108 0.16 -18.15 -3.48
N HIS A 109 -0.57 -17.14 -3.90
CA HIS A 109 -1.30 -17.14 -5.17
C HIS A 109 -0.64 -16.16 -6.13
N ILE A 110 -0.88 -16.34 -7.41
CA ILE A 110 -0.35 -15.48 -8.46
C ILE A 110 -1.48 -15.16 -9.44
N ASP A 111 -1.54 -13.89 -9.86
CA ASP A 111 -2.50 -13.46 -10.89
C ASP A 111 -1.83 -13.61 -12.26
N MET A 112 -2.23 -14.64 -12.96
CA MET A 112 -1.62 -14.98 -14.27
C MET A 112 -1.98 -13.98 -15.39
N ASP A 113 -2.98 -13.12 -15.17
CA ASP A 113 -3.34 -12.07 -16.13
C ASP A 113 -2.63 -10.74 -15.84
N HIS A 114 -1.82 -10.67 -14.78
CA HIS A 114 -1.14 -9.45 -14.41
C HIS A 114 -0.05 -9.08 -15.42
N PRO A 115 0.11 -7.80 -15.77
CA PRO A 115 1.14 -7.39 -16.74
C PRO A 115 2.59 -7.66 -16.30
N ARG A 116 2.84 -7.97 -15.04
CA ARG A 116 4.19 -8.37 -14.60
C ARG A 116 4.56 -9.78 -15.01
N ILE A 117 3.60 -10.61 -15.42
CA ILE A 117 3.90 -11.95 -15.94
C ILE A 117 4.64 -11.78 -17.26
N SER A 118 5.83 -12.35 -17.35
CA SER A 118 6.69 -12.17 -18.52
C SER A 118 6.16 -12.96 -19.73
N SER A 119 6.11 -12.29 -20.87
CA SER A 119 5.81 -12.93 -22.16
C SER A 119 7.00 -12.81 -23.12
N ASP A 120 8.08 -12.15 -22.68
CA ASP A 120 9.26 -11.88 -23.51
C ASP A 120 10.49 -12.70 -23.08
N GLY A 121 10.33 -13.53 -22.05
CA GLY A 121 11.42 -14.35 -21.55
C GLY A 121 12.36 -13.62 -20.59
N GLU A 122 12.07 -12.33 -20.33
CA GLU A 122 12.87 -11.53 -19.40
C GLU A 122 12.26 -11.60 -18.01
N GLY A 123 12.94 -11.07 -17.02
CA GLY A 123 12.47 -11.04 -15.64
C GLY A 123 13.08 -12.12 -14.78
N VAL A 124 12.60 -12.20 -13.54
CA VAL A 124 13.17 -13.10 -12.52
C VAL A 124 12.41 -14.42 -12.53
N ARG A 125 13.14 -15.53 -12.50
CA ARG A 125 12.56 -16.87 -12.37
C ARG A 125 11.97 -17.08 -10.99
N LEU A 126 10.87 -17.80 -10.94
CA LEU A 126 10.22 -18.15 -9.67
C LEU A 126 10.77 -19.43 -9.06
N PHE A 127 11.21 -20.36 -9.89
CA PHE A 127 11.77 -21.64 -9.47
C PHE A 127 13.10 -21.88 -10.17
N ASP A 128 14.00 -22.54 -9.45
CA ASP A 128 15.30 -22.92 -10.02
C ASP A 128 15.16 -24.20 -10.85
N GLU A 129 16.27 -24.67 -11.40
CA GLU A 129 16.30 -25.85 -12.28
C GLU A 129 15.90 -27.15 -11.56
N PHE A 130 15.85 -27.13 -10.23
CA PHE A 130 15.43 -28.29 -9.43
C PHE A 130 14.02 -28.15 -8.90
N GLY A 131 13.30 -27.09 -9.30
CA GLY A 131 11.93 -26.83 -8.85
C GLY A 131 11.82 -26.21 -7.47
N ARG A 132 12.93 -25.68 -6.92
CA ARG A 132 12.92 -25.00 -5.61
C ARG A 132 12.63 -23.53 -5.79
N PRO A 133 11.88 -22.89 -4.86
CA PRO A 133 11.66 -21.44 -4.93
C PRO A 133 12.97 -20.68 -4.95
N THR A 134 13.05 -19.65 -5.79
CA THR A 134 14.20 -18.75 -5.85
C THR A 134 14.21 -17.83 -4.62
N PRO A 135 15.33 -17.18 -4.30
CA PRO A 135 15.34 -16.17 -3.22
C PRO A 135 14.28 -15.09 -3.41
N TYR A 136 13.95 -14.74 -4.64
CA TYR A 136 12.88 -13.79 -4.94
C TYR A 136 11.53 -14.29 -4.41
N VAL A 137 11.18 -15.54 -4.68
CA VAL A 137 9.91 -16.12 -4.20
C VAL A 137 9.91 -16.22 -2.68
N GLU A 138 11.05 -16.56 -2.08
CA GLU A 138 11.16 -16.61 -0.61
C GLU A 138 10.93 -15.24 0.01
N GLN A 139 11.46 -14.19 -0.59
CA GLN A 139 11.24 -12.81 -0.15
C GLN A 139 9.76 -12.44 -0.29
N VAL A 140 9.14 -12.76 -1.42
CA VAL A 140 7.71 -12.49 -1.65
C VAL A 140 6.86 -13.23 -0.61
N SER A 141 7.17 -14.48 -0.31
CA SER A 141 6.47 -15.26 0.70
C SER A 141 6.51 -14.58 2.07
N ALA A 142 7.69 -14.07 2.46
CA ALA A 142 7.83 -13.33 3.73
C ALA A 142 6.99 -12.04 3.72
N GLN A 143 7.03 -11.30 2.61
CA GLN A 143 6.24 -10.07 2.46
C GLN A 143 4.74 -10.35 2.51
N LEU A 144 4.29 -11.44 1.89
CA LEU A 144 2.89 -11.86 1.94
C LEU A 144 2.47 -12.24 3.37
N GLY A 145 3.37 -12.86 4.12
CA GLY A 145 3.14 -13.16 5.54
C GLY A 145 2.92 -11.88 6.34
N ASP A 146 3.78 -10.90 6.16
CA ASP A 146 3.66 -9.59 6.82
C ASP A 146 2.35 -8.91 6.44
N LEU A 147 1.98 -8.96 5.17
CA LEU A 147 0.76 -8.35 4.66
C LEU A 147 -0.48 -9.05 5.22
N HIS A 148 -0.46 -10.38 5.35
CA HIS A 148 -1.55 -11.15 5.92
C HIS A 148 -1.82 -10.74 7.38
N VAL A 149 -0.76 -10.68 8.19
CA VAL A 149 -0.84 -10.21 9.58
C VAL A 149 -1.36 -8.77 9.60
N GLY A 150 -0.84 -7.93 8.70
CA GLY A 150 -1.24 -6.53 8.59
C GLY A 150 -2.72 -6.36 8.26
N TYR A 151 -3.29 -7.21 7.41
CA TYR A 151 -4.72 -7.16 7.10
C TYR A 151 -5.57 -7.50 8.33
N GLU A 152 -5.13 -8.48 9.12
CA GLU A 152 -5.83 -8.84 10.36
C GLU A 152 -5.78 -7.69 11.36
N ASP A 153 -4.60 -7.12 11.55
CA ASP A 153 -4.40 -5.97 12.47
C ASP A 153 -5.15 -4.72 11.98
N SER A 154 -5.26 -4.55 10.67
CA SER A 154 -5.92 -3.40 10.06
C SER A 154 -7.37 -3.26 10.50
N ALA A 155 -8.10 -4.37 10.53
CA ALA A 155 -9.51 -4.38 10.91
C ALA A 155 -9.68 -3.89 12.36
N ALA A 156 -8.84 -4.36 13.27
CA ALA A 156 -8.86 -3.95 14.68
C ALA A 156 -8.46 -2.48 14.83
N PHE A 157 -7.45 -2.06 14.08
CA PHE A 157 -6.96 -0.67 14.10
C PHE A 157 -8.04 0.30 13.65
N ILE A 158 -8.69 0.04 12.54
CA ILE A 158 -9.78 0.87 12.03
C ILE A 158 -10.93 0.93 13.03
N UNK A 159 -11.17 0.02 13.52
CA UNK A 159 -12.10 -0.04 14.46
C UNK A 159 -11.83 0.73 15.59
N ALA A 160 -10.73 0.72 16.07
CA ALA A 160 -10.32 1.59 17.19
C ALA A 160 -10.42 3.06 16.80
N LEU A 161 -9.99 3.42 15.60
CA LEU A 161 -10.10 4.80 15.12
C LEU A 161 -11.56 5.28 15.11
N GLU A 162 -12.45 4.43 14.67
CA GLU A 162 -13.89 4.79 14.63
C GLU A 162 -14.49 4.88 16.04
N ARG A 163 -14.12 3.95 16.94
CA ARG A 163 -14.61 3.93 18.32
C ARG A 163 -14.32 5.24 19.05
N TYR A 164 -13.14 5.79 18.84
CA TYR A 164 -12.72 7.03 19.52
C TYR A 164 -12.93 8.27 18.65
N GLU A 165 -13.63 8.12 17.55
CA GLU A 165 -13.95 9.20 16.61
C GLU A 165 -12.70 9.94 16.13
N LEU A 166 -11.63 9.17 15.84
CA LEU A 166 -10.32 9.72 15.48
C LEU A 166 -10.14 9.97 13.98
N LEU A 167 -11.17 9.76 13.17
CA LEU A 167 -11.11 10.06 11.73
C LEU A 167 -11.99 11.26 11.42
N GLU A 168 -11.47 12.21 10.66
CA GLU A 168 -12.24 13.35 10.18
C GLU A 168 -12.09 13.49 8.66
N PRO A 169 -13.16 13.94 7.97
CA PRO A 169 -13.03 14.23 6.54
C PRO A 169 -11.96 15.30 6.33
N PHE A 170 -11.20 15.15 5.26
CA PHE A 170 -10.21 16.13 4.91
C PHE A 170 -10.26 16.36 3.41
N SER A 171 -10.20 17.64 3.01
CA SER A 171 -10.01 17.98 1.62
C SER A 171 -8.76 18.86 1.53
N PHE A 172 -8.00 18.68 0.48
CA PHE A 172 -6.72 19.35 0.31
C PHE A 172 -6.68 19.96 -1.09
N GLU A 173 -6.65 21.28 -1.14
CA GLU A 173 -6.52 22.00 -2.41
C GLU A 173 -5.06 22.34 -2.62
N VAL A 174 -4.53 21.91 -3.76
CA VAL A 174 -3.15 22.19 -4.17
C VAL A 174 -3.19 23.24 -5.26
N THR A 175 -2.53 24.37 -5.03
CA THR A 175 -2.30 25.35 -6.09
C THR A 175 -0.85 25.15 -6.56
N LEU A 176 -0.70 24.73 -7.79
CA LEU A 176 0.62 24.45 -8.36
C LEU A 176 1.32 25.75 -8.77
N ALA A 177 2.63 25.69 -8.96
CA ALA A 177 3.43 26.83 -9.35
C ALA A 177 2.95 27.46 -10.67
N ASN A 178 2.36 26.66 -11.56
CA ASN A 178 1.82 27.15 -12.85
C ASN A 178 0.40 27.73 -12.72
N GLY A 179 -0.16 27.77 -11.50
CA GLY A 179 -1.50 28.30 -11.24
C GLY A 179 -2.62 27.25 -11.32
N ALA A 180 -2.32 26.05 -11.78
CA ALA A 180 -3.31 24.98 -11.85
C ALA A 180 -3.69 24.52 -10.44
N LYS A 181 -4.92 24.08 -10.27
CA LYS A 181 -5.45 23.61 -8.98
C LYS A 181 -5.88 22.15 -9.05
N ASN A 182 -5.52 21.40 -8.03
CA ASN A 182 -5.99 20.03 -7.81
C ASN A 182 -6.64 19.98 -6.44
N THR A 183 -7.70 19.22 -6.29
CA THR A 183 -8.38 19.06 -5.01
C THR A 183 -8.51 17.56 -4.70
N LEU A 184 -8.01 17.16 -3.55
CA LEU A 184 -8.23 15.81 -3.00
C LEU A 184 -9.50 15.86 -2.17
N VAL A 185 -10.49 15.02 -2.50
CA VAL A 185 -11.74 14.89 -1.75
C VAL A 185 -12.02 13.41 -1.49
N GLY A 186 -12.84 13.14 -0.48
CA GLY A 186 -13.25 11.78 -0.17
C GLY A 186 -12.27 11.05 0.75
N PHE A 187 -11.24 11.74 1.21
CA PHE A 187 -10.26 11.16 2.15
C PHE A 187 -10.57 11.61 3.56
N HIS A 188 -10.04 10.88 4.51
CA HIS A 188 -10.08 11.18 5.95
C HIS A 188 -8.65 11.17 6.48
N MET A 189 -8.44 11.87 7.58
CA MET A 189 -7.16 11.88 8.28
C MET A 189 -7.40 11.71 9.77
N ILE A 190 -6.34 11.52 10.54
CA ILE A 190 -6.45 11.49 12.01
C ILE A 190 -6.87 12.87 12.49
N ASN A 191 -7.92 12.90 13.31
CA ASN A 191 -8.39 14.13 13.96
C ASN A 191 -7.48 14.40 15.16
N GLU A 192 -6.52 15.32 14.98
CA GLU A 192 -5.51 15.60 16.02
C GLU A 192 -6.13 16.23 17.26
N ASP A 193 -7.18 17.07 17.10
CA ASP A 193 -7.86 17.67 18.24
C ASP A 193 -8.52 16.60 19.13
N LYS A 194 -9.20 15.64 18.51
CA LYS A 194 -9.79 14.53 19.25
C LYS A 194 -8.71 13.68 19.92
N LEU A 195 -7.61 13.44 19.21
CA LEU A 195 -6.49 12.67 19.76
C LEU A 195 -5.95 13.33 21.03
N GLN A 196 -5.79 14.66 21.00
CA GLN A 196 -5.29 15.42 22.15
C GLN A 196 -6.28 15.46 23.31
N GLN A 197 -7.57 15.25 23.05
CA GLN A 197 -8.62 15.27 24.07
C GLN A 197 -8.85 13.90 24.71
N LEU A 198 -8.21 12.85 24.23
CA LEU A 198 -8.36 11.51 24.81
C LEU A 198 -7.85 11.50 26.24
N ASP A 199 -8.61 10.87 27.12
CA ASP A 199 -8.21 10.71 28.52
C ASP A 199 -7.22 9.56 28.67
N GLY A 200 -6.69 9.39 29.89
CA GLY A 200 -5.70 8.37 30.17
C GLY A 200 -6.19 6.94 29.95
N ASP A 201 -7.48 6.71 30.20
CA ASP A 201 -8.06 5.36 29.99
C ASP A 201 -8.10 5.01 28.51
N ALA A 202 -8.54 5.95 27.66
CA ALA A 202 -8.58 5.75 26.22
C ALA A 202 -7.17 5.57 25.65
N LEU A 203 -6.23 6.42 26.09
CA LEU A 203 -4.83 6.31 25.65
C LEU A 203 -4.23 4.97 26.09
N GLY A 204 -4.52 4.55 27.33
CA GLY A 204 -4.05 3.26 27.85
C GLY A 204 -4.58 2.08 27.05
N ALA A 205 -5.86 2.14 26.68
CA ALA A 205 -6.49 1.08 25.87
C ALA A 205 -5.85 1.01 24.48
N LEU A 206 -5.69 2.17 23.82
CA LEU A 206 -5.04 2.22 22.50
C LEU A 206 -3.59 1.70 22.56
N HIS A 207 -2.88 2.06 23.63
CA HIS A 207 -1.51 1.57 23.84
C HIS A 207 -1.48 0.06 24.03
N ALA A 208 -2.36 -0.46 24.89
CA ALA A 208 -2.39 -1.90 25.20
C ALA A 208 -2.68 -2.75 23.95
N ASP A 209 -3.51 -2.22 23.06
CA ASP A 209 -3.89 -2.92 21.83
C ASP A 209 -2.88 -2.68 20.67
N GLY A 210 -1.86 -1.86 20.90
CA GLY A 210 -0.81 -1.61 19.91
C GLY A 210 -1.19 -0.59 18.86
N HIS A 211 -2.27 0.18 19.07
CA HIS A 211 -2.77 1.12 18.06
C HIS A 211 -2.17 2.51 18.14
N LEU A 212 -1.59 2.86 19.29
CA LEU A 212 -1.15 4.24 19.54
C LEU A 212 0.01 4.64 18.63
N MET A 213 0.99 3.76 18.45
CA MET A 213 2.15 4.04 17.60
C MET A 213 1.76 4.30 16.14
N PRO A 214 0.97 3.43 15.47
CA PRO A 214 0.56 3.73 14.10
C PRO A 214 -0.30 4.99 13.98
N ILE A 215 -1.08 5.36 15.01
CA ILE A 215 -1.81 6.64 15.00
C ILE A 215 -0.82 7.80 14.85
N PHE A 216 0.24 7.84 15.67
CA PHE A 216 1.22 8.92 15.61
C PHE A 216 2.03 8.90 14.31
N MET A 217 2.30 7.72 13.77
CA MET A 217 2.96 7.62 12.46
C MET A 217 2.09 8.21 11.35
N ALA A 218 0.77 7.95 11.39
CA ALA A 218 -0.16 8.53 10.41
C ALA A 218 -0.19 10.06 10.54
N VAL A 219 -0.23 10.58 11.78
CA VAL A 219 -0.20 12.04 12.02
C VAL A 219 1.09 12.62 11.43
N ALA A 220 2.24 12.05 11.77
CA ALA A 220 3.54 12.55 11.32
C ALA A 220 3.67 12.49 9.79
N SER A 221 3.05 11.50 9.16
CA SER A 221 3.14 11.27 7.72
C SER A 221 2.59 12.44 6.90
N LEU A 222 1.69 13.24 7.47
CA LEU A 222 1.04 14.34 6.74
C LEU A 222 2.05 15.45 6.39
N SER A 223 3.21 15.50 7.06
CA SER A 223 4.31 16.38 6.67
C SER A 223 4.79 16.11 5.24
N ASN A 224 4.53 14.91 4.72
CA ASN A 224 4.93 14.54 3.37
C ASN A 224 4.05 15.16 2.27
N LEU A 225 2.90 15.77 2.65
CA LEU A 225 2.04 16.42 1.65
C LEU A 225 2.78 17.53 0.90
N SER A 226 3.60 18.33 1.62
CA SER A 226 4.36 19.40 0.98
C SER A 226 5.38 18.86 -0.03
N GLU A 227 6.04 17.75 0.29
CA GLU A 227 6.98 17.13 -0.65
C GLU A 227 6.22 16.55 -1.87
N LEU A 228 5.02 16.01 -1.65
CA LEU A 228 4.22 15.49 -2.75
C LEU A 228 3.84 16.63 -3.71
N VAL A 229 3.49 17.81 -3.18
CA VAL A 229 3.21 19.01 -3.99
C VAL A 229 4.46 19.42 -4.78
N GLU A 230 5.64 19.41 -4.15
CA GLU A 230 6.90 19.76 -4.84
C GLU A 230 7.21 18.77 -5.96
N ARG A 231 6.94 17.47 -5.76
CA ARG A 231 7.10 16.47 -6.82
C ARG A 231 6.19 16.79 -8.01
N LYS A 232 4.94 17.17 -7.72
CA LYS A 232 3.98 17.56 -8.76
C LYS A 232 4.46 18.78 -9.52
N ASN A 233 4.94 19.80 -8.81
CA ASN A 233 5.48 21.02 -9.42
C ASN A 233 6.67 20.69 -10.34
N ARG A 234 7.58 19.85 -9.90
CA ARG A 234 8.75 19.46 -10.70
C ARG A 234 8.31 18.71 -11.97
N ARG A 235 7.32 17.85 -11.86
CA ARG A 235 6.81 17.08 -13.00
C ARG A 235 6.14 18.00 -14.02
N GLU A 236 5.30 18.93 -13.54
CA GLU A 236 4.61 19.90 -14.42
C GLU A 236 5.59 20.83 -15.12
N ALA A 237 6.69 21.19 -14.47
CA ALA A 237 7.72 22.06 -15.06
C ALA A 237 8.49 21.34 -16.18
N ARG A 238 8.57 20.00 -16.16
CA ARG A 238 9.22 19.21 -17.20
C ARG A 238 8.33 18.91 -18.39
N GLY A 239 7.00 18.98 -18.20
CA GLY A 239 5.98 18.66 -19.20
C GLY A 239 5.63 19.78 -20.17
#